data_96c86aa53ae894f966f7300965aab15f
#
_entry.id   96c86aa53ae894f966f7300965aab15f
#
_cell.length_a   1.000
_cell.length_b   1.000
_cell.length_c   1.000
_cell.angle_alpha   90.00
_cell.angle_beta   90.00
_cell.angle_gamma   90.00
#
_symmetry.space_group_name_H-M   'P 1'
#
loop_
_entity.id
_entity.type
_entity.pdbx_description
1 polymer ?
#
loop_
_entity_poly.entity_id
_entity_poly.type
_entity_poly.pdbx_seq_one_letter_code
_entity_poly.pdbx_strand_id
1 'polypeptide(L)'
;DTWYIQLFFHTPAKVTCREYKIGRFNVPKSDPMCSKRPVRILESNPVMPSFARFYLESKFCYNLSENRILEMLKGMKTNIPQSSLNLWMHQIMEMLRERLEPLMLEAIRQSKFTNNDATRLLVRSRETPDDPLKYTIEYVQAVLSLEKKLCVMLYDEGTRDHMLQEEKIFKDSSIAGFVADRAPQYPAIVKDLEGQELLRQACWFHARHYLVDAYLVDSRMEMLLILINALFYIERVFLQEDDQSPEHRLEFRKEWSEPIVDRIMEMLKKMRAAGDEYGQMVHRAVDYILDDEDAFRTFLSDGRIDIHNIAIERCFR
;
A
#
# COMPACT_ATOMS: atom_id res chain seq x y z
N ASP A 1 -0.74 -17.01 52.74
CA ASP A 1 -0.78 -16.10 51.58
C ASP A 1 0.43 -16.40 50.70
N THR A 2 0.16 -16.73 49.44
CA THR A 2 1.21 -17.01 48.42
C THR A 2 1.42 -15.75 47.59
N TRP A 3 2.64 -15.24 47.56
CA TRP A 3 3.02 -14.06 46.79
C TRP A 3 3.72 -14.51 45.50
N TYR A 4 3.33 -13.93 44.36
CA TYR A 4 3.98 -14.15 43.08
C TYR A 4 4.75 -12.90 42.65
N ILE A 5 6.04 -13.06 42.34
CA ILE A 5 6.89 -12.01 41.82
C ILE A 5 7.20 -12.35 40.35
N GLN A 6 6.89 -11.43 39.44
CA GLN A 6 7.28 -11.53 38.04
C GLN A 6 8.59 -10.77 37.83
N LEU A 7 9.59 -11.46 37.28
CA LEU A 7 10.88 -10.87 36.93
C LEU A 7 11.11 -11.01 35.44
N PHE A 8 11.49 -9.92 34.79
CA PHE A 8 11.77 -9.89 33.35
C PHE A 8 13.27 -9.92 33.14
N PHE A 9 13.74 -10.94 32.39
CA PHE A 9 15.14 -11.10 32.02
C PHE A 9 15.30 -10.83 30.53
N HIS A 10 16.29 -10.02 30.15
CA HIS A 10 16.70 -9.83 28.78
C HIS A 10 17.98 -10.63 28.52
N THR A 11 17.94 -11.54 27.52
CA THR A 11 19.14 -12.21 27.00
C THR A 11 19.50 -11.49 25.71
N PRO A 12 20.69 -10.86 25.63
CA PRO A 12 21.10 -10.15 24.42
C PRO A 12 21.10 -11.07 23.19
N ALA A 13 20.55 -10.58 22.07
CA ALA A 13 20.64 -11.27 20.78
C ALA A 13 22.12 -11.48 20.39
N LYS A 14 22.40 -12.57 19.71
CA LYS A 14 23.75 -12.94 19.33
C LYS A 14 23.82 -13.25 17.83
N VAL A 15 24.70 -12.57 17.13
CA VAL A 15 25.09 -12.90 15.76
C VAL A 15 26.43 -13.63 15.82
N THR A 16 26.58 -14.74 15.10
CA THR A 16 27.81 -15.52 15.04
C THR A 16 28.30 -15.65 13.61
N CYS A 17 29.58 -15.43 13.40
CA CYS A 17 30.27 -15.78 12.17
C CYS A 17 30.92 -17.17 12.36
N ARG A 18 30.71 -18.08 11.42
CA ARG A 18 31.37 -19.40 11.40
C ARG A 18 32.24 -19.49 10.17
N GLU A 19 33.51 -19.74 10.36
CA GLU A 19 34.45 -20.00 9.28
C GLU A 19 34.54 -21.53 9.00
N TYR A 20 34.44 -21.88 7.72
CA TYR A 20 34.54 -23.28 7.27
C TYR A 20 35.76 -23.43 6.37
N LYS A 21 36.67 -24.35 6.78
CA LYS A 21 37.80 -24.73 5.93
C LYS A 21 37.34 -25.73 4.87
N ILE A 22 37.38 -25.36 3.62
CA ILE A 22 37.00 -26.20 2.50
C ILE A 22 38.25 -26.78 1.87
N GLY A 23 38.42 -28.08 1.95
CA GLY A 23 39.53 -28.79 1.31
C GLY A 23 39.24 -29.00 -0.17
N ARG A 24 40.25 -28.79 -1.01
CA ARG A 24 40.25 -29.16 -2.43
C ARG A 24 41.33 -30.24 -2.60
N PHE A 25 40.96 -31.38 -3.13
CA PHE A 25 41.84 -32.52 -3.34
C PHE A 25 41.98 -32.76 -4.83
N ASN A 26 43.23 -32.78 -5.32
CA ASN A 26 43.52 -33.19 -6.70
C ASN A 26 43.58 -34.71 -6.77
N VAL A 27 42.72 -35.30 -7.57
CA VAL A 27 42.71 -36.75 -7.80
C VAL A 27 43.35 -37.00 -9.17
N PRO A 28 44.38 -37.86 -9.28
CA PRO A 28 44.99 -38.13 -10.57
C PRO A 28 43.96 -38.66 -11.57
N LYS A 29 43.94 -38.11 -12.78
CA LYS A 29 43.03 -38.47 -13.89
C LYS A 29 41.54 -38.22 -13.67
N SER A 30 41.15 -37.38 -12.69
CA SER A 30 39.75 -36.99 -12.50
C SER A 30 39.66 -35.52 -12.10
N ASP A 31 38.44 -34.94 -12.11
CA ASP A 31 38.19 -33.59 -11.65
C ASP A 31 38.51 -33.43 -10.15
N PRO A 32 38.98 -32.24 -9.72
CA PRO A 32 39.30 -32.02 -8.32
C PRO A 32 38.06 -32.21 -7.44
N MET A 33 38.20 -32.97 -6.38
CA MET A 33 37.16 -33.18 -5.36
C MET A 33 37.24 -32.06 -4.32
N CYS A 34 36.09 -31.43 -3.99
CA CYS A 34 35.97 -30.47 -2.91
C CYS A 34 35.18 -31.04 -1.74
N SER A 35 35.54 -30.64 -0.53
CA SER A 35 34.73 -30.94 0.65
C SER A 35 33.33 -30.35 0.47
N LYS A 36 32.32 -31.01 1.05
CA LYS A 36 30.94 -30.53 1.02
C LYS A 36 30.85 -29.12 1.61
N ARG A 37 30.28 -28.19 0.86
CA ARG A 37 30.06 -26.80 1.32
C ARG A 37 28.78 -26.68 2.14
N PRO A 38 28.73 -25.79 3.13
CA PRO A 38 27.47 -25.45 3.80
C PRO A 38 26.44 -24.97 2.80
N VAL A 39 25.19 -25.37 2.99
CA VAL A 39 24.07 -24.84 2.19
C VAL A 39 23.86 -23.38 2.54
N ARG A 40 23.77 -22.53 1.53
CA ARG A 40 23.57 -21.08 1.65
C ARG A 40 22.32 -20.68 0.88
N ILE A 41 21.76 -19.50 1.18
CA ILE A 41 20.63 -18.95 0.42
C ILE A 41 21.04 -18.72 -1.05
N LEU A 42 22.19 -18.10 -1.24
CA LEU A 42 22.82 -17.86 -2.54
C LEU A 42 24.30 -18.31 -2.46
N GLU A 43 24.80 -18.92 -3.51
CA GLU A 43 26.18 -19.45 -3.51
C GLU A 43 27.26 -18.38 -3.27
N SER A 44 27.04 -17.16 -3.81
CA SER A 44 27.95 -16.03 -3.68
C SER A 44 27.77 -15.22 -2.40
N ASN A 45 26.76 -15.53 -1.57
CA ASN A 45 26.36 -14.72 -0.44
C ASN A 45 26.59 -15.47 0.89
N PRO A 46 27.30 -14.90 1.88
CA PRO A 46 27.60 -15.55 3.14
C PRO A 46 26.43 -15.55 4.13
N VAL A 47 25.32 -14.90 3.80
CA VAL A 47 24.19 -14.73 4.70
C VAL A 47 23.38 -16.02 4.81
N MET A 48 23.13 -16.42 6.05
CA MET A 48 22.25 -17.54 6.37
C MET A 48 20.80 -17.05 6.57
N PRO A 49 19.79 -17.93 6.40
CA PRO A 49 18.38 -17.54 6.54
C PRO A 49 18.03 -16.81 7.84
N SER A 50 18.63 -17.21 8.96
CA SER A 50 18.40 -16.57 10.26
C SER A 50 18.92 -15.13 10.32
N PHE A 51 20.05 -14.84 9.67
CA PHE A 51 20.57 -13.47 9.60
C PHE A 51 19.76 -12.61 8.61
N ALA A 52 19.37 -13.17 7.46
CA ALA A 52 18.49 -12.49 6.52
C ALA A 52 17.18 -12.10 7.21
N ARG A 53 16.55 -13.03 7.93
CA ARG A 53 15.34 -12.77 8.72
C ARG A 53 15.56 -11.66 9.73
N PHE A 54 16.61 -11.73 10.54
CA PHE A 54 16.95 -10.69 11.52
C PHE A 54 17.04 -9.30 10.87
N TYR A 55 17.74 -9.19 9.73
CA TYR A 55 17.89 -7.92 9.02
C TYR A 55 16.55 -7.42 8.47
N LEU A 56 15.80 -8.27 7.78
CA LEU A 56 14.51 -7.90 7.17
C LEU A 56 13.48 -7.50 8.23
N GLU A 57 13.38 -8.23 9.33
CA GLU A 57 12.51 -7.87 10.46
C GLU A 57 12.95 -6.53 11.08
N SER A 58 14.26 -6.33 11.30
CA SER A 58 14.79 -5.09 11.86
C SER A 58 14.47 -3.89 10.96
N LYS A 59 14.66 -4.02 9.65
CA LYS A 59 14.47 -2.95 8.69
C LYS A 59 12.99 -2.65 8.42
N PHE A 60 12.18 -3.68 8.17
CA PHE A 60 10.81 -3.51 7.66
C PHE A 60 9.73 -3.66 8.72
N CYS A 61 9.93 -4.49 9.76
CA CYS A 61 8.94 -4.62 10.84
C CYS A 61 9.19 -3.63 11.98
N TYR A 62 10.48 -3.34 12.28
CA TYR A 62 10.85 -2.41 13.35
C TYR A 62 11.29 -1.03 12.84
N ASN A 63 11.25 -0.82 11.53
CA ASN A 63 11.58 0.45 10.88
C ASN A 63 12.96 1.03 11.29
N LEU A 64 13.96 0.14 11.50
CA LEU A 64 15.29 0.56 11.85
C LEU A 64 16.06 1.02 10.61
N SER A 65 16.73 2.16 10.72
CA SER A 65 17.69 2.57 9.70
C SER A 65 18.85 1.60 9.63
N GLU A 66 19.47 1.47 8.47
CA GLU A 66 20.62 0.59 8.27
C GLU A 66 21.78 0.91 9.21
N ASN A 67 22.04 2.19 9.46
CA ASN A 67 23.06 2.62 10.42
C ASN A 67 22.79 2.08 11.82
N ARG A 68 21.52 2.09 12.27
CA ARG A 68 21.15 1.51 13.58
C ARG A 68 21.32 -0.01 13.60
N ILE A 69 21.00 -0.70 12.51
CA ILE A 69 21.24 -2.15 12.40
C ILE A 69 22.75 -2.43 12.48
N LEU A 70 23.58 -1.66 11.80
CA LEU A 70 25.04 -1.80 11.88
C LEU A 70 25.58 -1.53 13.30
N GLU A 71 25.04 -0.53 14.01
CA GLU A 71 25.39 -0.27 15.42
C GLU A 71 24.98 -1.44 16.32
N MET A 72 23.80 -2.02 16.12
CA MET A 72 23.36 -3.22 16.85
C MET A 72 24.32 -4.39 16.58
N LEU A 73 24.72 -4.63 15.34
CA LEU A 73 25.69 -5.67 14.99
C LEU A 73 27.05 -5.44 15.64
N LYS A 74 27.54 -4.20 15.69
CA LYS A 74 28.77 -3.83 16.43
C LYS A 74 28.64 -4.14 17.92
N GLY A 75 27.48 -3.81 18.52
CA GLY A 75 27.16 -4.15 19.91
C GLY A 75 27.17 -5.66 20.17
N MET A 76 26.83 -6.48 19.15
CA MET A 76 26.92 -7.94 19.18
C MET A 76 28.34 -8.46 18.81
N LYS A 77 29.33 -7.58 18.78
CA LYS A 77 30.73 -7.89 18.40
C LYS A 77 30.88 -8.44 16.97
N THR A 78 29.97 -8.07 16.07
CA THR A 78 29.99 -8.45 14.66
C THR A 78 30.19 -7.18 13.83
N ASN A 79 31.34 -7.06 13.17
CA ASN A 79 31.66 -5.93 12.33
C ASN A 79 31.51 -6.32 10.85
N ILE A 80 30.48 -5.77 10.21
CA ILE A 80 30.22 -5.97 8.79
C ILE A 80 30.32 -4.58 8.12
N PRO A 81 31.12 -4.43 7.05
CA PRO A 81 31.12 -3.20 6.27
C PRO A 81 29.74 -2.91 5.69
N GLN A 82 29.32 -1.66 5.71
CA GLN A 82 28.01 -1.22 5.19
C GLN A 82 27.80 -1.64 3.73
N SER A 83 28.82 -1.46 2.89
CA SER A 83 28.77 -1.85 1.48
C SER A 83 28.53 -3.34 1.28
N SER A 84 29.15 -4.19 2.13
CA SER A 84 28.94 -5.64 2.09
C SER A 84 27.53 -6.01 2.53
N LEU A 85 27.03 -5.41 3.62
CA LEU A 85 25.69 -5.65 4.11
C LEU A 85 24.65 -5.26 3.05
N ASN A 86 24.80 -4.08 2.45
CA ASN A 86 23.93 -3.62 1.37
C ASN A 86 23.91 -4.58 0.19
N LEU A 87 25.09 -4.97 -0.30
CA LEU A 87 25.17 -5.91 -1.42
C LEU A 87 24.48 -7.25 -1.11
N TRP A 88 24.75 -7.81 0.05
CA TRP A 88 24.17 -9.11 0.45
C TRP A 88 22.66 -9.04 0.58
N MET A 89 22.14 -7.99 1.21
CA MET A 89 20.71 -7.83 1.41
C MET A 89 20.00 -7.50 0.09
N HIS A 90 20.61 -6.70 -0.78
CA HIS A 90 20.07 -6.43 -2.11
C HIS A 90 19.90 -7.73 -2.93
N GLN A 91 20.92 -8.57 -2.95
CA GLN A 91 20.85 -9.87 -3.65
C GLN A 91 19.73 -10.77 -3.10
N ILE A 92 19.54 -10.79 -1.78
CA ILE A 92 18.48 -11.57 -1.14
C ILE A 92 17.11 -10.99 -1.46
N MET A 93 16.95 -9.67 -1.40
CA MET A 93 15.68 -9.01 -1.73
C MET A 93 15.31 -9.22 -3.20
N GLU A 94 16.28 -9.15 -4.13
CA GLU A 94 16.04 -9.46 -5.53
C GLU A 94 15.56 -10.91 -5.73
N MET A 95 16.25 -11.88 -5.14
CA MET A 95 15.82 -13.28 -5.20
C MET A 95 14.41 -13.48 -4.61
N LEU A 96 14.07 -12.79 -3.53
CA LEU A 96 12.73 -12.86 -2.93
C LEU A 96 11.71 -12.20 -3.84
N ARG A 97 12.02 -11.05 -4.44
CA ARG A 97 11.16 -10.35 -5.38
C ARG A 97 10.82 -11.23 -6.58
N GLU A 98 11.82 -11.80 -7.24
CA GLU A 98 11.63 -12.69 -8.40
C GLU A 98 10.70 -13.88 -8.12
N ARG A 99 10.71 -14.38 -6.88
CA ARG A 99 9.90 -15.54 -6.49
C ARG A 99 8.53 -15.18 -5.95
N LEU A 100 8.43 -14.08 -5.19
CA LEU A 100 7.20 -13.71 -4.48
C LEU A 100 6.31 -12.78 -5.31
N GLU A 101 6.88 -11.84 -6.08
CA GLU A 101 6.10 -10.88 -6.85
C GLU A 101 5.07 -11.55 -7.79
N PRO A 102 5.42 -12.57 -8.59
CA PRO A 102 4.43 -13.24 -9.44
C PRO A 102 3.30 -13.90 -8.65
N LEU A 103 3.62 -14.52 -7.51
CA LEU A 103 2.62 -15.16 -6.65
C LEU A 103 1.70 -14.14 -5.98
N MET A 104 2.25 -13.00 -5.56
CA MET A 104 1.49 -11.92 -4.95
C MET A 104 0.58 -11.24 -5.98
N LEU A 105 1.08 -10.98 -7.18
CA LEU A 105 0.29 -10.43 -8.28
C LEU A 105 -0.87 -11.36 -8.63
N GLU A 106 -0.59 -12.65 -8.79
CA GLU A 106 -1.64 -13.64 -9.07
C GLU A 106 -2.69 -13.69 -7.96
N ALA A 107 -2.29 -13.65 -6.69
CA ALA A 107 -3.22 -13.62 -5.57
C ALA A 107 -4.11 -12.35 -5.57
N ILE A 108 -3.54 -11.17 -5.90
CA ILE A 108 -4.29 -9.91 -6.03
C ILE A 108 -5.29 -10.01 -7.20
N ARG A 109 -4.88 -10.53 -8.36
CA ARG A 109 -5.72 -10.68 -9.56
C ARG A 109 -6.93 -11.59 -9.34
N GLN A 110 -6.86 -12.49 -8.37
CA GLN A 110 -7.97 -13.36 -7.94
C GLN A 110 -8.91 -12.71 -6.92
N SER A 111 -8.63 -11.49 -6.46
CA SER A 111 -9.52 -10.75 -5.57
C SER A 111 -10.75 -10.23 -6.31
N LYS A 112 -11.83 -9.95 -5.58
CA LYS A 112 -13.01 -9.32 -6.17
C LYS A 112 -12.95 -7.81 -6.15
N PHE A 113 -12.40 -7.24 -5.06
CA PHE A 113 -12.24 -5.80 -4.92
C PHE A 113 -10.86 -5.46 -4.36
N THR A 114 -10.33 -4.30 -4.80
CA THR A 114 -9.04 -3.78 -4.34
C THR A 114 -9.15 -2.33 -3.91
N ASN A 115 -8.22 -1.90 -3.07
CA ASN A 115 -7.99 -0.50 -2.75
C ASN A 115 -6.70 -0.07 -3.44
N ASN A 116 -6.74 1.05 -4.16
CA ASN A 116 -5.63 1.51 -4.99
C ASN A 116 -5.22 2.93 -4.59
N ASP A 117 -3.93 3.15 -4.52
CA ASP A 117 -3.37 4.48 -4.24
C ASP A 117 -1.96 4.59 -4.80
N ALA A 118 -1.44 5.82 -4.90
CA ALA A 118 -0.08 6.05 -5.34
C ALA A 118 0.58 7.19 -4.54
N THR A 119 1.78 6.95 -4.08
CA THR A 119 2.59 7.96 -3.38
C THR A 119 3.78 8.40 -4.21
N ARG A 120 4.14 9.67 -4.07
CA ARG A 120 5.31 10.27 -4.73
C ARG A 120 6.57 9.95 -3.95
N LEU A 121 7.64 9.62 -4.68
CA LEU A 121 8.99 9.51 -4.17
C LEU A 121 9.86 10.58 -4.83
N LEU A 122 10.64 11.29 -4.01
CA LEU A 122 11.72 12.13 -4.51
C LEU A 122 12.97 11.27 -4.61
N VAL A 123 13.36 10.94 -5.83
CA VAL A 123 14.55 10.14 -6.11
C VAL A 123 15.64 11.04 -6.66
N ARG A 124 16.87 10.82 -6.22
CA ARG A 124 18.00 11.59 -6.72
C ARG A 124 18.14 11.39 -8.22
N SER A 125 18.30 12.46 -8.98
CA SER A 125 18.38 12.39 -10.44
C SER A 125 19.50 11.47 -10.89
N ARG A 126 19.19 10.52 -11.79
CA ARG A 126 20.18 9.63 -12.40
C ARG A 126 20.97 10.30 -13.50
N GLU A 127 20.40 11.35 -14.14
CA GLU A 127 21.05 12.13 -15.20
C GLU A 127 22.15 13.06 -14.63
N THR A 128 21.99 13.51 -13.39
CA THR A 128 22.93 14.39 -12.72
C THR A 128 23.20 13.90 -11.29
N PRO A 129 23.86 12.73 -11.14
CA PRO A 129 24.03 12.10 -9.82
C PRO A 129 24.90 12.93 -8.86
N ASP A 130 25.74 13.83 -9.40
CA ASP A 130 26.62 14.68 -8.63
C ASP A 130 25.97 16.00 -8.17
N ASP A 131 24.77 16.33 -8.66
CA ASP A 131 24.02 17.50 -8.23
C ASP A 131 23.06 17.13 -7.09
N PRO A 132 23.37 17.50 -5.83
CA PRO A 132 22.58 17.14 -4.66
C PRO A 132 21.18 17.80 -4.64
N LEU A 133 20.94 18.79 -5.49
CA LEU A 133 19.68 19.54 -5.55
C LEU A 133 18.74 19.04 -6.65
N LYS A 134 19.17 18.12 -7.51
CA LYS A 134 18.33 17.57 -8.58
C LYS A 134 17.70 16.25 -8.16
N TYR A 135 16.36 16.30 -8.10
CA TYR A 135 15.51 15.14 -7.83
C TYR A 135 14.54 14.93 -8.99
N THR A 136 14.23 13.68 -9.27
CA THR A 136 13.10 13.26 -10.10
C THR A 136 11.95 12.82 -9.19
N ILE A 137 10.73 13.05 -9.66
CA ILE A 137 9.54 12.53 -8.99
C ILE A 137 9.23 11.17 -9.62
N GLU A 138 9.23 10.15 -8.79
CA GLU A 138 8.83 8.80 -9.15
C GLU A 138 7.64 8.39 -8.28
N TYR A 139 6.98 7.28 -8.61
CA TYR A 139 5.77 6.87 -7.91
C TYR A 139 5.87 5.43 -7.44
N VAL A 140 5.31 5.17 -6.26
CA VAL A 140 4.95 3.82 -5.84
C VAL A 140 3.43 3.72 -5.90
N GLN A 141 2.96 2.83 -6.76
CA GLN A 141 1.55 2.51 -6.89
C GLN A 141 1.26 1.27 -6.05
N ALA A 142 0.37 1.39 -5.09
CA ALA A 142 -0.01 0.28 -4.23
C ALA A 142 -1.38 -0.26 -4.61
N VAL A 143 -1.54 -1.57 -4.50
CA VAL A 143 -2.80 -2.29 -4.66
C VAL A 143 -2.98 -3.22 -3.48
N LEU A 144 -4.04 -3.00 -2.71
CA LEU A 144 -4.37 -3.74 -1.51
C LEU A 144 -5.64 -4.56 -1.72
N SER A 145 -5.58 -5.87 -1.48
CA SER A 145 -6.74 -6.71 -1.29
C SER A 145 -6.99 -6.94 0.20
N LEU A 146 -8.10 -6.43 0.73
CA LEU A 146 -8.51 -6.70 2.10
C LEU A 146 -8.93 -8.16 2.27
N GLU A 147 -9.56 -8.75 1.24
CA GLU A 147 -9.96 -10.16 1.20
C GLU A 147 -8.76 -11.09 1.38
N LYS A 148 -7.68 -10.83 0.65
CA LYS A 148 -6.44 -11.64 0.69
C LYS A 148 -5.47 -11.17 1.79
N LYS A 149 -5.74 -10.02 2.45
CA LYS A 149 -4.82 -9.36 3.39
C LYS A 149 -3.42 -9.15 2.79
N LEU A 150 -3.39 -8.74 1.54
CA LEU A 150 -2.17 -8.63 0.74
C LEU A 150 -2.11 -7.27 0.06
N CYS A 151 -0.97 -6.60 0.19
CA CYS A 151 -0.63 -5.37 -0.51
C CYS A 151 0.55 -5.62 -1.44
N VAL A 152 0.42 -5.22 -2.71
CA VAL A 152 1.50 -5.21 -3.68
C VAL A 152 1.84 -3.76 -4.01
N MET A 153 3.12 -3.45 -4.02
CA MET A 153 3.64 -2.14 -4.40
C MET A 153 4.37 -2.25 -5.73
N LEU A 154 3.92 -1.48 -6.70
CA LEU A 154 4.50 -1.38 -8.03
C LEU A 154 5.28 -0.08 -8.12
N TYR A 155 6.55 -0.18 -8.48
CA TYR A 155 7.40 0.98 -8.67
C TYR A 155 7.31 1.49 -10.10
N ASP A 156 7.14 2.79 -10.25
CA ASP A 156 6.96 3.49 -11.52
C ASP A 156 8.02 4.58 -11.66
N GLU A 157 8.92 4.39 -12.63
CA GLU A 157 10.01 5.31 -12.94
C GLU A 157 9.52 6.44 -13.84
N GLY A 158 8.79 7.40 -13.30
CA GLY A 158 8.45 8.58 -14.08
C GLY A 158 7.02 9.05 -13.95
N THR A 159 6.23 8.97 -15.01
CA THR A 159 4.84 9.42 -15.00
C THR A 159 3.97 8.42 -14.23
N ARG A 160 3.06 8.92 -13.42
CA ARG A 160 2.02 8.14 -12.75
C ARG A 160 1.08 7.52 -13.82
N ASP A 161 1.59 6.48 -14.50
CA ASP A 161 0.90 5.87 -15.63
C ASP A 161 -0.09 4.80 -15.14
N HIS A 162 -1.28 4.78 -15.75
CA HIS A 162 -2.30 3.77 -15.49
C HIS A 162 -1.92 2.39 -16.08
N MET A 163 -1.14 2.33 -17.15
CA MET A 163 -0.76 1.10 -17.86
C MET A 163 -0.09 0.07 -16.95
N LEU A 164 0.71 0.53 -15.97
CA LEU A 164 1.39 -0.37 -15.06
C LEU A 164 0.40 -1.19 -14.21
N GLN A 165 -0.65 -0.57 -13.69
CA GLN A 165 -1.70 -1.27 -12.93
C GLN A 165 -2.63 -2.03 -13.86
N GLU A 166 -2.97 -1.47 -15.02
CA GLU A 166 -3.80 -2.11 -16.02
C GLU A 166 -3.22 -3.47 -16.42
N GLU A 167 -1.98 -3.51 -16.90
CA GLU A 167 -1.34 -4.73 -17.38
C GLU A 167 -1.07 -5.75 -16.26
N LYS A 168 -0.55 -5.27 -15.12
CA LYS A 168 -0.11 -6.18 -14.04
C LYS A 168 -1.24 -6.66 -13.14
N ILE A 169 -2.31 -5.87 -12.98
CA ILE A 169 -3.35 -6.12 -11.98
C ILE A 169 -4.70 -6.41 -12.64
N PHE A 170 -5.21 -5.51 -13.47
CA PHE A 170 -6.61 -5.53 -13.87
C PHE A 170 -6.90 -6.38 -15.11
N LYS A 171 -6.03 -6.33 -16.11
CA LYS A 171 -6.22 -7.05 -17.37
C LYS A 171 -6.35 -8.55 -17.14
N ASP A 172 -7.44 -9.15 -17.65
CA ASP A 172 -7.74 -10.58 -17.53
C ASP A 172 -7.75 -11.07 -16.05
N SER A 173 -8.14 -10.23 -15.10
CA SER A 173 -8.26 -10.57 -13.67
C SER A 173 -9.70 -10.89 -13.26
N SER A 174 -9.88 -11.41 -12.05
CA SER A 174 -11.19 -11.61 -11.44
C SER A 174 -11.71 -10.38 -10.69
N ILE A 175 -11.00 -9.25 -10.77
CA ILE A 175 -11.33 -8.03 -10.06
C ILE A 175 -12.57 -7.39 -10.68
N ALA A 176 -13.62 -7.26 -9.89
CA ALA A 176 -14.88 -6.64 -10.29
C ALA A 176 -14.90 -5.13 -10.04
N GLY A 177 -14.00 -4.63 -9.20
CA GLY A 177 -13.92 -3.18 -8.93
C GLY A 177 -12.84 -2.80 -7.95
N PHE A 178 -12.65 -1.49 -7.79
CA PHE A 178 -11.65 -0.93 -6.90
C PHE A 178 -12.08 0.41 -6.30
N VAL A 179 -11.45 0.76 -5.19
CA VAL A 179 -11.58 2.07 -4.52
C VAL A 179 -10.29 2.85 -4.70
N ALA A 180 -10.39 4.09 -5.15
CA ALA A 180 -9.24 4.98 -5.33
C ALA A 180 -9.62 6.45 -5.14
N ASP A 181 -8.62 7.34 -5.14
CA ASP A 181 -8.85 8.78 -5.29
C ASP A 181 -9.35 9.11 -6.71
N ARG A 182 -9.50 10.41 -7.02
CA ARG A 182 -9.88 10.88 -8.36
C ARG A 182 -8.69 11.21 -9.27
N ALA A 183 -7.52 10.60 -9.02
CA ALA A 183 -6.40 10.80 -9.93
C ALA A 183 -6.72 10.30 -11.34
N PRO A 184 -6.28 11.03 -12.40
CA PRO A 184 -6.69 10.76 -13.78
C PRO A 184 -6.42 9.34 -14.29
N GLN A 185 -5.44 8.66 -13.70
CA GLN A 185 -5.09 7.28 -14.05
C GLN A 185 -6.23 6.28 -13.80
N TYR A 186 -7.04 6.46 -12.76
CA TYR A 186 -8.06 5.48 -12.39
C TYR A 186 -9.29 5.49 -13.33
N PRO A 187 -9.85 6.64 -13.75
CA PRO A 187 -10.81 6.65 -14.85
C PRO A 187 -10.25 6.10 -16.16
N ALA A 188 -8.95 6.30 -16.45
CA ALA A 188 -8.32 5.77 -17.64
C ALA A 188 -8.31 4.24 -17.66
N ILE A 189 -7.97 3.58 -16.53
CA ILE A 189 -8.02 2.12 -16.39
C ILE A 189 -9.42 1.59 -16.75
N VAL A 190 -10.47 2.19 -16.21
CA VAL A 190 -11.86 1.76 -16.48
C VAL A 190 -12.20 1.91 -17.96
N LYS A 191 -11.75 2.99 -18.58
CA LYS A 191 -12.00 3.28 -20.00
C LYS A 191 -11.24 2.31 -20.93
N ASP A 192 -9.98 2.03 -20.64
CA ASP A 192 -9.14 1.21 -21.51
C ASP A 192 -9.50 -0.29 -21.42
N LEU A 193 -10.15 -0.69 -20.31
CA LEU A 193 -10.71 -2.02 -20.11
C LEU A 193 -12.21 -2.10 -20.47
N GLU A 194 -12.68 -1.30 -21.43
CA GLU A 194 -14.05 -1.42 -21.98
C GLU A 194 -14.35 -2.87 -22.40
N GLY A 195 -15.37 -3.47 -21.79
CA GLY A 195 -15.71 -4.88 -21.98
C GLY A 195 -15.42 -5.77 -20.76
N GLN A 196 -14.61 -5.31 -19.83
CA GLN A 196 -14.51 -5.82 -18.47
C GLN A 196 -15.32 -4.87 -17.58
N GLU A 197 -16.50 -5.27 -17.09
CA GLU A 197 -17.37 -4.43 -16.23
C GLU A 197 -16.63 -4.13 -14.89
N LEU A 198 -15.75 -3.15 -14.92
CA LEU A 198 -14.92 -2.78 -13.78
C LEU A 198 -15.54 -1.60 -13.03
N LEU A 199 -16.00 -1.85 -11.80
CA LEU A 199 -16.59 -0.83 -10.93
C LEU A 199 -15.48 0.03 -10.29
N ARG A 200 -15.64 1.34 -10.31
CA ARG A 200 -14.72 2.27 -9.64
C ARG A 200 -15.47 3.07 -8.58
N GLN A 201 -15.04 2.97 -7.35
CA GLN A 201 -15.50 3.80 -6.24
C GLN A 201 -14.51 4.95 -6.00
N ALA A 202 -14.98 6.18 -6.06
CA ALA A 202 -14.21 7.34 -5.64
C ALA A 202 -14.18 7.46 -4.12
N CYS A 203 -13.02 7.75 -3.56
CA CYS A 203 -12.79 7.78 -2.11
C CYS A 203 -13.51 8.96 -1.43
N TRP A 204 -14.50 8.69 -0.58
CA TRP A 204 -15.19 9.69 0.22
C TRP A 204 -14.29 10.41 1.23
N PHE A 205 -13.20 9.78 1.65
CA PHE A 205 -12.24 10.41 2.56
C PHE A 205 -11.48 11.55 1.87
N HIS A 206 -11.09 11.38 0.61
CA HIS A 206 -10.52 12.45 -0.19
C HIS A 206 -11.52 13.57 -0.45
N ALA A 207 -12.79 13.25 -0.75
CA ALA A 207 -13.85 14.26 -0.88
C ALA A 207 -14.00 15.09 0.40
N ARG A 208 -13.94 14.41 1.57
CA ARG A 208 -13.99 15.08 2.86
C ARG A 208 -12.85 16.09 3.05
N HIS A 209 -11.62 15.79 2.58
CA HIS A 209 -10.50 16.74 2.66
C HIS A 209 -10.80 18.05 1.92
N TYR A 210 -11.30 17.97 0.68
CA TYR A 210 -11.69 19.14 -0.08
C TYR A 210 -12.80 19.96 0.61
N LEU A 211 -13.76 19.28 1.24
CA LEU A 211 -14.82 19.97 1.98
C LEU A 211 -14.31 20.59 3.29
N VAL A 212 -13.33 20.01 3.95
CA VAL A 212 -12.68 20.62 5.13
C VAL A 212 -11.96 21.91 4.71
N ASP A 213 -11.19 21.88 3.62
CA ASP A 213 -10.51 23.08 3.11
C ASP A 213 -11.52 24.18 2.73
N ALA A 214 -12.63 23.80 2.10
CA ALA A 214 -13.71 24.73 1.77
C ALA A 214 -14.40 25.29 3.03
N TYR A 215 -14.62 24.48 4.06
CA TYR A 215 -15.22 24.90 5.33
C TYR A 215 -14.36 25.92 6.08
N LEU A 216 -13.04 25.82 6.00
CA LEU A 216 -12.13 26.78 6.64
C LEU A 216 -12.30 28.22 6.07
N VAL A 217 -12.83 28.35 4.87
CA VAL A 217 -13.08 29.66 4.22
C VAL A 217 -14.56 30.01 4.13
N ASP A 218 -15.47 29.03 4.22
CA ASP A 218 -16.91 29.22 4.11
C ASP A 218 -17.68 28.25 5.02
N SER A 219 -18.20 28.77 6.14
CA SER A 219 -18.93 27.97 7.12
C SER A 219 -20.22 27.31 6.61
N ARG A 220 -20.75 27.74 5.45
CA ARG A 220 -21.92 27.11 4.80
C ARG A 220 -21.66 25.65 4.39
N MET A 221 -20.39 25.23 4.35
CA MET A 221 -19.97 23.85 4.09
C MET A 221 -20.19 22.89 5.27
N GLU A 222 -20.51 23.40 6.47
CA GLU A 222 -20.62 22.59 7.71
C GLU A 222 -21.60 21.42 7.55
N MET A 223 -22.77 21.65 6.96
CA MET A 223 -23.79 20.62 6.78
C MET A 223 -23.30 19.48 5.89
N LEU A 224 -22.54 19.77 4.83
CA LEU A 224 -21.95 18.74 3.97
C LEU A 224 -20.92 17.89 4.74
N LEU A 225 -20.11 18.50 5.60
CA LEU A 225 -19.18 17.77 6.47
C LEU A 225 -19.89 16.86 7.46
N ILE A 226 -21.01 17.34 8.03
CA ILE A 226 -21.84 16.51 8.95
C ILE A 226 -22.38 15.30 8.20
N LEU A 227 -22.92 15.49 6.98
CA LEU A 227 -23.48 14.41 6.17
C LEU A 227 -22.41 13.38 5.75
N ILE A 228 -21.23 13.82 5.32
CA ILE A 228 -20.13 12.89 5.00
C ILE A 228 -19.64 12.13 6.24
N ASN A 229 -19.53 12.81 7.39
CA ASN A 229 -19.17 12.14 8.64
C ASN A 229 -20.25 11.12 9.05
N ALA A 230 -21.53 11.36 8.74
CA ALA A 230 -22.60 10.40 8.96
C ALA A 230 -22.42 9.13 8.10
N LEU A 231 -21.97 9.23 6.83
CA LEU A 231 -21.64 8.06 6.01
C LEU A 231 -20.56 7.18 6.69
N PHE A 232 -19.49 7.79 7.18
CA PHE A 232 -18.45 7.04 7.90
C PHE A 232 -18.94 6.46 9.24
N TYR A 233 -19.88 7.14 9.90
CA TYR A 233 -20.49 6.63 11.11
C TYR A 233 -21.37 5.42 10.84
N ILE A 234 -22.18 5.43 9.78
CA ILE A 234 -23.01 4.32 9.33
C ILE A 234 -22.16 3.08 9.05
N GLU A 235 -21.06 3.21 8.31
CA GLU A 235 -20.13 2.09 8.08
C GLU A 235 -19.56 1.53 9.40
N ARG A 236 -19.30 2.38 10.38
CA ARG A 236 -18.81 1.96 11.70
C ARG A 236 -19.89 1.27 12.51
N VAL A 237 -21.14 1.72 12.42
CA VAL A 237 -22.30 1.08 13.07
C VAL A 237 -22.50 -0.31 12.46
N PHE A 238 -22.44 -0.43 11.13
CA PHE A 238 -22.55 -1.73 10.44
C PHE A 238 -21.53 -2.75 10.96
N LEU A 239 -20.32 -2.35 11.33
CA LEU A 239 -19.32 -3.25 11.91
C LEU A 239 -19.70 -3.81 13.30
N GLN A 240 -20.80 -3.34 13.92
CA GLN A 240 -21.34 -3.85 15.18
C GLN A 240 -22.52 -4.82 14.94
N GLU A 241 -23.00 -4.95 13.69
CA GLU A 241 -24.06 -5.89 13.35
C GLU A 241 -23.58 -7.34 13.45
N ASP A 242 -24.47 -8.25 13.81
CA ASP A 242 -24.18 -9.67 13.91
C ASP A 242 -23.94 -10.29 12.53
N ASP A 243 -24.72 -9.85 11.51
CA ASP A 243 -24.55 -10.23 10.11
C ASP A 243 -23.74 -9.16 9.37
N GLN A 244 -22.49 -9.50 9.04
CA GLN A 244 -21.58 -8.67 8.26
C GLN A 244 -21.46 -9.13 6.80
N SER A 245 -22.45 -9.86 6.30
CA SER A 245 -22.47 -10.29 4.89
C SER A 245 -22.52 -9.08 3.94
N PRO A 246 -21.94 -9.20 2.74
CA PRO A 246 -22.03 -8.15 1.72
C PRO A 246 -23.47 -7.79 1.35
N GLU A 247 -24.36 -8.77 1.35
CA GLU A 247 -25.78 -8.61 1.04
C GLU A 247 -26.46 -7.74 2.10
N HIS A 248 -26.26 -8.05 3.39
CA HIS A 248 -26.78 -7.24 4.49
C HIS A 248 -26.16 -5.84 4.50
N ARG A 249 -24.86 -5.71 4.24
CA ARG A 249 -24.20 -4.38 4.13
C ARG A 249 -24.82 -3.54 3.02
N LEU A 250 -25.16 -4.15 1.89
CA LEU A 250 -25.81 -3.44 0.79
C LEU A 250 -27.21 -2.95 1.17
N GLU A 251 -28.03 -3.80 1.82
CA GLU A 251 -29.35 -3.42 2.33
C GLU A 251 -29.26 -2.28 3.35
N PHE A 252 -28.34 -2.41 4.31
CA PHE A 252 -28.08 -1.40 5.31
C PHE A 252 -27.67 -0.05 4.70
N ARG A 253 -26.85 -0.06 3.65
CA ARG A 253 -26.45 1.15 2.91
C ARG A 253 -27.61 1.79 2.15
N LYS A 254 -28.47 0.98 1.54
CA LYS A 254 -29.67 1.49 0.87
C LYS A 254 -30.63 2.17 1.83
N GLU A 255 -30.77 1.62 3.03
CA GLU A 255 -31.64 2.21 4.05
C GLU A 255 -31.05 3.49 4.65
N TRP A 256 -29.76 3.51 5.00
CA TRP A 256 -29.16 4.57 5.81
C TRP A 256 -28.24 5.52 5.03
N SER A 257 -27.45 5.00 4.10
CA SER A 257 -26.44 5.81 3.39
C SER A 257 -26.99 6.46 2.13
N GLU A 258 -27.81 5.76 1.35
CA GLU A 258 -28.34 6.28 0.08
C GLU A 258 -29.10 7.59 0.23
N PRO A 259 -30.02 7.78 1.19
CA PRO A 259 -30.70 9.07 1.41
C PRO A 259 -29.73 10.21 1.76
N ILE A 260 -28.64 9.91 2.47
CA ILE A 260 -27.62 10.88 2.81
C ILE A 260 -26.82 11.28 1.58
N VAL A 261 -26.43 10.31 0.75
CA VAL A 261 -25.72 10.58 -0.52
C VAL A 261 -26.62 11.45 -1.43
N ASP A 262 -27.89 11.12 -1.56
CA ASP A 262 -28.85 11.91 -2.33
C ASP A 262 -28.93 13.36 -1.83
N ARG A 263 -28.98 13.53 -0.52
CA ARG A 263 -28.99 14.88 0.08
C ARG A 263 -27.69 15.65 -0.16
N ILE A 264 -26.54 14.97 -0.07
CA ILE A 264 -25.24 15.58 -0.41
C ILE A 264 -25.26 16.06 -1.88
N MET A 265 -25.64 15.18 -2.81
CA MET A 265 -25.67 15.51 -4.23
C MET A 265 -26.63 16.66 -4.55
N GLU A 266 -27.83 16.67 -3.94
CA GLU A 266 -28.78 17.77 -4.08
C GLU A 266 -28.18 19.11 -3.62
N MET A 267 -27.53 19.14 -2.47
CA MET A 267 -26.90 20.35 -1.93
C MET A 267 -25.77 20.83 -2.84
N LEU A 268 -24.90 19.93 -3.27
CA LEU A 268 -23.77 20.25 -4.17
C LEU A 268 -24.29 20.80 -5.52
N LYS A 269 -25.33 20.22 -6.10
CA LYS A 269 -25.97 20.71 -7.34
C LYS A 269 -26.55 22.13 -7.18
N LYS A 270 -27.19 22.41 -6.04
CA LYS A 270 -27.67 23.78 -5.72
C LYS A 270 -26.50 24.75 -5.59
N MET A 271 -25.41 24.37 -4.92
CA MET A 271 -24.23 25.21 -4.78
C MET A 271 -23.55 25.50 -6.13
N ARG A 272 -23.42 24.47 -6.99
CA ARG A 272 -22.90 24.63 -8.35
C ARG A 272 -23.78 25.60 -9.18
N ALA A 273 -25.10 25.51 -9.06
CA ALA A 273 -26.04 26.38 -9.76
C ALA A 273 -26.02 27.82 -9.26
N ALA A 274 -25.64 28.07 -8.00
CA ALA A 274 -25.51 29.41 -7.43
C ALA A 274 -24.29 30.19 -7.93
N GLY A 275 -23.33 29.51 -8.58
CA GLY A 275 -22.21 30.15 -9.27
C GLY A 275 -21.37 31.06 -8.37
N ASP A 276 -21.24 32.32 -8.76
CA ASP A 276 -20.33 33.28 -8.11
C ASP A 276 -20.67 33.63 -6.64
N GLU A 277 -21.76 33.10 -6.09
CA GLU A 277 -22.04 33.21 -4.65
C GLU A 277 -21.04 32.50 -3.77
N TYR A 278 -20.25 31.58 -4.34
CA TYR A 278 -19.26 30.77 -3.64
C TYR A 278 -17.83 31.03 -4.15
N GLY A 279 -16.87 30.96 -3.25
CA GLY A 279 -15.47 31.16 -3.58
C GLY A 279 -14.83 29.90 -4.24
N GLN A 280 -13.65 30.09 -4.83
CA GLN A 280 -12.94 29.08 -5.61
C GLN A 280 -12.71 27.76 -4.83
N MET A 281 -12.44 27.82 -3.52
CA MET A 281 -12.23 26.61 -2.71
C MET A 281 -13.51 25.77 -2.59
N VAL A 282 -14.68 26.44 -2.49
CA VAL A 282 -15.97 25.76 -2.48
C VAL A 282 -16.25 25.13 -3.84
N HIS A 283 -16.07 25.86 -4.94
CA HIS A 283 -16.23 25.29 -6.29
C HIS A 283 -15.36 24.06 -6.49
N ARG A 284 -14.08 24.11 -6.09
CA ARG A 284 -13.19 22.98 -6.19
C ARG A 284 -13.70 21.75 -5.43
N ALA A 285 -14.26 21.93 -4.24
CA ALA A 285 -14.82 20.84 -3.45
C ALA A 285 -16.11 20.28 -4.07
N VAL A 286 -16.97 21.16 -4.57
CA VAL A 286 -18.23 20.79 -5.27
C VAL A 286 -17.92 20.01 -6.54
N ASP A 287 -17.03 20.52 -7.39
CA ASP A 287 -16.66 19.91 -8.66
C ASP A 287 -15.92 18.59 -8.45
N TYR A 288 -15.11 18.50 -7.38
CA TYR A 288 -14.46 17.24 -7.02
C TYR A 288 -15.44 16.08 -6.84
N ILE A 289 -16.63 16.34 -6.34
CA ILE A 289 -17.64 15.29 -6.13
C ILE A 289 -18.57 15.17 -7.35
N LEU A 290 -19.12 16.28 -7.84
CA LEU A 290 -20.15 16.24 -8.88
C LEU A 290 -19.66 15.82 -10.26
N ASP A 291 -18.38 16.09 -10.60
CA ASP A 291 -17.82 15.66 -11.89
C ASP A 291 -17.60 14.13 -11.96
N ASP A 292 -17.81 13.43 -10.86
CA ASP A 292 -17.61 11.99 -10.74
C ASP A 292 -18.69 11.35 -9.86
N GLU A 293 -19.90 11.90 -9.90
CA GLU A 293 -21.04 11.51 -9.05
C GLU A 293 -21.27 10.00 -9.04
N ASP A 294 -21.23 9.36 -10.21
CA ASP A 294 -21.48 7.91 -10.34
C ASP A 294 -20.44 7.10 -9.57
N ALA A 295 -19.16 7.50 -9.63
CA ALA A 295 -18.10 6.84 -8.89
C ALA A 295 -18.23 7.03 -7.38
N PHE A 296 -18.82 8.13 -6.90
CA PHE A 296 -19.12 8.32 -5.49
C PHE A 296 -20.32 7.50 -5.01
N ARG A 297 -21.18 7.04 -5.92
CA ARG A 297 -22.36 6.18 -5.63
C ARG A 297 -22.07 4.69 -5.75
N THR A 298 -20.95 4.29 -6.32
CA THR A 298 -20.64 2.89 -6.66
C THR A 298 -20.76 1.94 -5.45
N PHE A 299 -20.38 2.39 -4.23
CA PHE A 299 -20.49 1.58 -3.00
C PHE A 299 -21.93 1.20 -2.62
N LEU A 300 -22.92 1.88 -3.19
CA LEU A 300 -24.35 1.57 -3.05
C LEU A 300 -24.82 0.44 -3.98
N SER A 301 -23.97 -0.05 -4.88
CA SER A 301 -24.26 -1.15 -5.80
C SER A 301 -23.77 -2.51 -5.33
N ASP A 302 -22.73 -2.55 -4.48
CA ASP A 302 -22.16 -3.81 -3.96
C ASP A 302 -21.62 -3.61 -2.54
N GLY A 303 -22.08 -4.45 -1.61
CA GLY A 303 -21.67 -4.37 -0.20
C GLY A 303 -20.21 -4.72 0.07
N ARG A 304 -19.49 -5.28 -0.90
CA ARG A 304 -18.05 -5.60 -0.78
C ARG A 304 -17.15 -4.38 -1.03
N ILE A 305 -17.66 -3.35 -1.71
CA ILE A 305 -16.90 -2.14 -2.04
C ILE A 305 -16.81 -1.25 -0.80
N ASP A 306 -15.61 -0.82 -0.42
CA ASP A 306 -15.43 0.18 0.63
C ASP A 306 -15.75 1.59 0.14
N ILE A 307 -16.15 2.48 1.06
CA ILE A 307 -16.41 3.89 0.72
C ILE A 307 -15.13 4.74 0.66
N HIS A 308 -14.00 4.21 1.13
CA HIS A 308 -12.73 4.92 1.19
C HIS A 308 -11.53 3.99 1.06
N ASN A 309 -10.37 4.54 0.70
CA ASN A 309 -9.12 3.81 0.55
C ASN A 309 -8.11 3.99 1.72
N ILE A 310 -8.56 4.40 2.92
CA ILE A 310 -7.67 4.65 4.09
C ILE A 310 -6.81 3.41 4.44
N ALA A 311 -7.32 2.21 4.19
CA ALA A 311 -6.59 0.98 4.49
C ALA A 311 -5.25 0.91 3.72
N ILE A 312 -5.23 1.34 2.46
CA ILE A 312 -4.01 1.31 1.65
C ILE A 312 -3.04 2.43 2.04
N GLU A 313 -3.53 3.59 2.48
CA GLU A 313 -2.68 4.67 2.97
C GLU A 313 -1.80 4.23 4.15
N ARG A 314 -2.29 3.28 4.95
CA ARG A 314 -1.54 2.68 6.06
C ARG A 314 -0.42 1.76 5.58
N CYS A 315 -0.50 1.22 4.37
CA CYS A 315 0.55 0.38 3.79
C CYS A 315 1.80 1.20 3.39
N PHE A 316 1.66 2.52 3.21
CA PHE A 316 2.78 3.41 2.91
C PHE A 316 3.51 3.91 4.18
N ARG A 317 3.00 3.64 5.37
CA ARG A 317 3.54 4.06 6.67
C ARG A 317 4.30 2.92 7.34
#